data_e10d8e856a02a41756ab1aef33329d77
#
_entry.id   e10d8e856a02a41756ab1aef33329d77
#
_cell.length_a   1.000
_cell.length_b   1.000
_cell.length_c   1.000
_cell.angle_alpha   90.00
_cell.angle_beta   90.00
_cell.angle_gamma   90.00
#
_symmetry.space_group_name_H-M   'P 1'
#
loop_
_entity.id
_entity.type
_entity.pdbx_description
1 polymer ?
#
loop_
_entity_poly.entity_id
_entity_poly.type
_entity_poly.pdbx_seq_one_letter_code
_entity_poly.pdbx_strand_id
1 'polypeptide(L)'
;MASQLRDHYRWMARYNAWFNGRLYDACEGLDDAARKLDRGAFFGSIHRTLNHLIVADQIWLRRLRQCGIEHGFDCQALQQDVLDLPAGHALDAPVFDDWAQLRAKRRQLDDAICLWLAEMPESLPGFQMHYS
;
A
#
# COMPACT_ATOMS: atom_id res chain seq x y z
N MET A 1 11.35 -9.97 22.34
CA MET A 1 11.86 -8.97 21.36
C MET A 1 11.20 -9.11 20.00
N ALA A 2 11.34 -10.25 19.32
CA ALA A 2 10.73 -10.44 17.98
C ALA A 2 9.21 -10.36 18.00
N SER A 3 8.52 -10.93 19.00
CA SER A 3 7.06 -10.86 19.13
C SER A 3 6.57 -9.43 19.36
N GLN A 4 7.30 -8.62 20.15
CA GLN A 4 6.96 -7.21 20.37
C GLN A 4 7.08 -6.40 19.08
N LEU A 5 8.13 -6.66 18.29
CA LEU A 5 8.34 -5.97 17.02
C LEU A 5 7.24 -6.32 16.02
N ARG A 6 6.88 -7.60 15.92
CA ARG A 6 5.76 -8.05 15.09
C ARG A 6 4.45 -7.40 15.50
N ASP A 7 4.17 -7.36 16.81
CA ASP A 7 2.95 -6.75 17.34
C ASP A 7 2.90 -5.26 17.05
N HIS A 8 4.03 -4.58 17.12
CA HIS A 8 4.15 -3.18 16.76
C HIS A 8 3.80 -2.95 15.28
N TYR A 9 4.33 -3.77 14.37
CA TYR A 9 4.02 -3.67 12.95
C TYR A 9 2.55 -3.98 12.66
N ARG A 10 1.96 -4.95 13.36
CA ARG A 10 0.54 -5.26 13.26
C ARG A 10 -0.33 -4.06 13.66
N TRP A 11 0.04 -3.41 14.74
CA TRP A 11 -0.64 -2.19 15.19
C TRP A 11 -0.50 -1.07 14.15
N MET A 12 0.69 -0.87 13.62
CA MET A 12 0.96 0.13 12.58
C MET A 12 0.13 -0.14 11.31
N ALA A 13 -0.03 -1.40 10.93
CA ALA A 13 -0.85 -1.76 9.77
C ALA A 13 -2.32 -1.41 9.98
N ARG A 14 -2.86 -1.68 11.17
CA ARG A 14 -4.23 -1.31 11.51
C ARG A 14 -4.42 0.20 11.53
N TYR A 15 -3.46 0.93 12.08
CA TYR A 15 -3.47 2.39 12.08
C TYR A 15 -3.44 2.92 10.63
N ASN A 16 -2.58 2.37 9.79
CA ASN A 16 -2.48 2.75 8.38
C ASN A 16 -3.82 2.56 7.65
N ALA A 17 -4.47 1.41 7.83
CA ALA A 17 -5.77 1.14 7.22
C ALA A 17 -6.84 2.12 7.72
N TRP A 18 -6.89 2.38 9.01
CA TRP A 18 -7.81 3.32 9.62
C TRP A 18 -7.58 4.74 9.10
N PHE A 19 -6.34 5.19 9.10
CA PHE A 19 -5.99 6.54 8.64
C PHE A 19 -6.32 6.73 7.16
N ASN A 20 -5.98 5.75 6.32
CA ASN A 20 -6.30 5.82 4.89
C ASN A 20 -7.81 5.88 4.65
N GLY A 21 -8.59 5.13 5.43
CA GLY A 21 -10.04 5.21 5.37
C GLY A 21 -10.54 6.62 5.66
N ARG A 22 -10.04 7.26 6.71
CA ARG A 22 -10.40 8.63 7.05
C ARG A 22 -9.95 9.64 6.00
N LEU A 23 -8.74 9.47 5.47
CA LEU A 23 -8.23 10.34 4.43
C LEU A 23 -9.11 10.29 3.18
N TYR A 24 -9.46 9.07 2.74
CA TYR A 24 -10.31 8.90 1.57
C TYR A 24 -11.74 9.40 1.82
N ASP A 25 -12.27 9.23 3.03
CA ASP A 25 -13.57 9.80 3.41
C ASP A 25 -13.56 11.33 3.30
N ALA A 26 -12.48 11.98 3.75
CA ALA A 26 -12.33 13.42 3.61
C ALA A 26 -12.27 13.84 2.13
N CYS A 27 -11.54 13.09 1.30
CA CYS A 27 -11.43 13.36 -0.14
C CYS A 27 -12.73 13.04 -0.91
N GLU A 28 -13.55 12.13 -0.39
CA GLU A 28 -14.85 11.77 -0.96
C GLU A 28 -15.79 12.99 -1.00
N GLY A 29 -15.66 13.89 -0.03
CA GLY A 29 -16.46 15.13 0.00
C GLY A 29 -16.11 16.12 -1.10
N LEU A 30 -14.99 15.94 -1.80
CA LEU A 30 -14.61 16.74 -2.95
C LEU A 30 -15.13 16.08 -4.22
N ASP A 31 -15.48 16.90 -5.23
CA ASP A 31 -15.82 16.35 -6.53
C ASP A 31 -14.56 15.92 -7.30
N ASP A 32 -14.75 15.22 -8.42
CA ASP A 32 -13.64 14.71 -9.21
C ASP A 32 -12.72 15.80 -9.73
N ALA A 33 -13.28 16.92 -10.17
CA ALA A 33 -12.51 18.06 -10.66
C ALA A 33 -11.64 18.65 -9.54
N ALA A 34 -12.17 18.76 -8.32
CA ALA A 34 -11.41 19.29 -7.17
C ALA A 34 -10.27 18.37 -6.77
N ARG A 35 -10.49 17.03 -6.80
CA ARG A 35 -9.44 16.06 -6.52
C ARG A 35 -8.32 16.09 -7.55
N LYS A 36 -8.66 16.35 -8.82
CA LYS A 36 -7.70 16.36 -9.94
C LYS A 36 -7.11 17.74 -10.22
N LEU A 37 -7.58 18.76 -9.53
CA LEU A 37 -7.04 20.12 -9.69
C LEU A 37 -5.57 20.19 -9.29
N ASP A 38 -4.74 20.79 -10.15
CA ASP A 38 -3.35 21.05 -9.83
C ASP A 38 -3.28 22.14 -8.73
N ARG A 39 -2.69 21.79 -7.58
CA ARG A 39 -2.57 22.67 -6.43
C ARG A 39 -1.14 23.11 -6.17
N GLY A 40 -0.22 22.85 -7.11
CA GLY A 40 1.20 23.17 -6.94
C GLY A 40 1.94 22.23 -5.98
N ALA A 41 1.34 21.13 -5.58
CA ALA A 41 2.01 20.09 -4.78
C ALA A 41 2.98 19.29 -5.64
N PHE A 42 3.85 18.48 -5.01
CA PHE A 42 4.88 17.72 -5.71
C PHE A 42 4.32 16.86 -6.84
N PHE A 43 3.21 16.15 -6.60
CA PHE A 43 2.54 15.33 -7.61
C PHE A 43 1.39 16.06 -8.31
N GLY A 44 1.23 17.36 -8.05
CA GLY A 44 0.24 18.23 -8.67
C GLY A 44 -1.10 18.21 -7.95
N SER A 45 -1.81 17.09 -7.93
CA SER A 45 -3.17 17.02 -7.40
C SER A 45 -3.29 16.01 -6.25
N ILE A 46 -4.39 16.07 -5.52
CA ILE A 46 -4.77 15.07 -4.50
C ILE A 46 -4.86 13.69 -5.16
N HIS A 47 -5.56 13.60 -6.29
CA HIS A 47 -5.74 12.34 -7.01
C HIS A 47 -4.41 11.70 -7.42
N ARG A 48 -3.48 12.47 -7.96
CA ARG A 48 -2.15 11.97 -8.35
C ARG A 48 -1.31 11.56 -7.15
N THR A 49 -1.40 12.30 -6.06
CA THR A 49 -0.70 11.96 -4.81
C THR A 49 -1.17 10.62 -4.26
N LEU A 50 -2.49 10.40 -4.21
CA LEU A 50 -3.07 9.14 -3.74
C LEU A 50 -2.68 7.96 -4.65
N ASN A 51 -2.66 8.17 -5.97
CA ASN A 51 -2.16 7.17 -6.92
C ASN A 51 -0.70 6.83 -6.66
N HIS A 52 0.14 7.85 -6.47
CA HIS A 52 1.57 7.64 -6.19
C HIS A 52 1.78 6.79 -4.95
N LEU A 53 1.03 7.03 -3.88
CA LEU A 53 1.15 6.25 -2.64
C LEU A 53 0.79 4.78 -2.85
N ILE A 54 -0.20 4.48 -3.70
CA ILE A 54 -0.54 3.10 -4.06
C ILE A 54 0.62 2.43 -4.80
N VAL A 55 1.18 3.11 -5.79
CA VAL A 55 2.31 2.59 -6.58
C VAL A 55 3.51 2.32 -5.67
N ALA A 56 3.83 3.26 -4.79
CA ALA A 56 4.93 3.12 -3.84
C ALA A 56 4.72 1.91 -2.92
N ASP A 57 3.52 1.75 -2.37
CA ASP A 57 3.19 0.62 -1.51
C ASP A 57 3.32 -0.71 -2.27
N GLN A 58 2.84 -0.78 -3.51
CA GLN A 58 2.96 -2.00 -4.31
C GLN A 58 4.41 -2.39 -4.58
N ILE A 59 5.26 -1.41 -4.87
CA ILE A 59 6.69 -1.66 -5.08
C ILE A 59 7.32 -2.23 -3.81
N TRP A 60 7.08 -1.61 -2.67
CA TRP A 60 7.65 -2.06 -1.40
C TRP A 60 7.08 -3.40 -0.95
N LEU A 61 5.78 -3.64 -1.15
CA LEU A 61 5.16 -4.90 -0.81
C LEU A 61 5.70 -6.06 -1.64
N ARG A 62 6.04 -5.84 -2.92
CA ARG A 62 6.72 -6.83 -3.74
C ARG A 62 8.08 -7.21 -3.15
N ARG A 63 8.84 -6.22 -2.73
CA ARG A 63 10.15 -6.43 -2.11
C ARG A 63 10.02 -7.19 -0.78
N LEU A 64 9.04 -6.79 0.04
CA LEU A 64 8.78 -7.45 1.32
C LEU A 64 8.27 -8.89 1.12
N ARG A 65 7.42 -9.12 0.14
CA ARG A 65 6.96 -10.47 -0.20
C ARG A 65 8.14 -11.35 -0.61
N GLN A 66 9.01 -10.84 -1.45
CA GLN A 66 10.19 -11.59 -1.90
C GLN A 66 11.12 -11.92 -0.72
N CYS A 67 11.35 -10.99 0.16
CA CYS A 67 12.11 -11.22 1.39
C CYS A 67 11.46 -12.32 2.24
N GLY A 68 10.13 -12.27 2.39
CA GLY A 68 9.40 -13.30 3.11
C GLY A 68 9.58 -14.69 2.49
N ILE A 69 9.44 -14.79 1.18
CA ILE A 69 9.61 -16.06 0.45
C ILE A 69 11.01 -16.63 0.67
N GLU A 70 12.03 -15.79 0.60
CA GLU A 70 13.43 -16.19 0.83
C GLU A 70 13.66 -16.73 2.25
N HIS A 71 12.82 -16.34 3.21
CA HIS A 71 12.90 -16.78 4.60
C HIS A 71 11.76 -17.74 4.98
N GLY A 72 11.12 -18.37 4.00
CA GLY A 72 10.12 -19.40 4.23
C GLY A 72 8.70 -18.91 4.50
N PHE A 73 8.43 -17.63 4.27
CA PHE A 73 7.09 -17.07 4.45
C PHE A 73 6.50 -16.59 3.12
N ASP A 74 5.59 -17.38 2.56
CA ASP A 74 4.84 -17.03 1.35
C ASP A 74 3.35 -16.92 1.70
N CYS A 75 2.93 -15.70 2.00
CA CYS A 75 1.57 -15.41 2.45
C CYS A 75 0.64 -15.20 1.25
N GLN A 76 -0.54 -15.81 1.30
CA GLN A 76 -1.55 -15.67 0.26
C GLN A 76 -2.09 -14.23 0.15
N ALA A 77 -1.96 -13.43 1.21
CA ALA A 77 -2.44 -12.05 1.22
C ALA A 77 -1.71 -11.15 0.21
N LEU A 78 -0.44 -11.43 -0.10
CA LEU A 78 0.36 -10.64 -1.05
C LEU A 78 0.51 -11.38 -2.38
N GLN A 79 -0.60 -11.76 -2.98
CA GLN A 79 -0.61 -12.42 -4.28
C GLN A 79 -0.34 -11.44 -5.42
N GLN A 80 -0.01 -11.99 -6.58
CA GLN A 80 0.35 -11.24 -7.79
C GLN A 80 -0.74 -10.23 -8.16
N ASP A 81 -2.00 -10.62 -8.11
CA ASP A 81 -3.14 -9.76 -8.48
C ASP A 81 -3.29 -8.55 -7.57
N VAL A 82 -2.89 -8.66 -6.29
CA VAL A 82 -2.89 -7.54 -5.35
C VAL A 82 -1.76 -6.56 -5.67
N LEU A 83 -0.61 -7.08 -6.10
CA LEU A 83 0.62 -6.32 -6.28
C LEU A 83 0.86 -5.85 -7.71
N ASP A 84 0.09 -6.33 -8.67
CA ASP A 84 0.28 -5.97 -10.07
C ASP A 84 -0.09 -4.51 -10.34
N LEU A 85 0.74 -3.92 -11.18
CA LEU A 85 0.51 -2.59 -11.73
C LEU A 85 0.30 -2.74 -13.24
N PRO A 86 -0.53 -1.90 -13.85
CA PRO A 86 -0.66 -1.90 -15.31
C PRO A 86 0.70 -1.71 -15.97
N ALA A 87 0.92 -2.42 -17.08
CA ALA A 87 2.17 -2.35 -17.80
C ALA A 87 2.41 -0.94 -18.36
N GLY A 88 3.67 -0.49 -18.30
CA GLY A 88 4.10 0.76 -18.94
C GLY A 88 3.75 2.03 -18.20
N HIS A 89 3.20 1.98 -16.99
CA HIS A 89 2.95 3.21 -16.26
C HIS A 89 4.24 3.76 -15.64
N ALA A 90 4.32 5.08 -15.53
CA ALA A 90 5.41 5.75 -14.81
C ALA A 90 5.08 5.88 -13.32
N LEU A 91 6.11 6.02 -12.49
CA LEU A 91 5.94 6.10 -11.03
C LEU A 91 5.03 7.24 -10.59
N ASP A 92 5.03 8.33 -11.32
CA ASP A 92 4.23 9.52 -11.05
C ASP A 92 2.93 9.59 -11.84
N ALA A 93 2.65 8.61 -12.70
CA ALA A 93 1.44 8.58 -13.50
C ALA A 93 0.24 8.07 -12.68
N PRO A 94 -0.97 8.61 -12.91
CA PRO A 94 -2.16 8.08 -12.27
C PRO A 94 -2.52 6.73 -12.88
N VAL A 95 -2.39 5.67 -12.09
CA VAL A 95 -2.72 4.29 -12.49
C VAL A 95 -4.24 4.09 -12.50
N PHE A 96 -4.92 4.67 -11.52
CA PHE A 96 -6.37 4.59 -11.38
C PHE A 96 -6.95 5.98 -11.59
N ASP A 97 -7.57 6.18 -12.76
CA ASP A 97 -8.23 7.46 -13.06
C ASP A 97 -9.59 7.58 -12.38
N ASP A 98 -10.30 6.48 -12.26
CA ASP A 98 -11.60 6.41 -11.59
C ASP A 98 -11.44 6.42 -10.07
N TRP A 99 -12.17 7.31 -9.39
CA TRP A 99 -12.10 7.46 -7.93
C TRP A 99 -12.50 6.19 -7.18
N ALA A 100 -13.58 5.54 -7.61
CA ALA A 100 -14.06 4.34 -6.94
C ALA A 100 -13.04 3.19 -7.05
N GLN A 101 -12.39 3.05 -8.22
CA GLN A 101 -11.34 2.06 -8.43
C GLN A 101 -10.10 2.37 -7.59
N LEU A 102 -9.70 3.63 -7.50
CA LEU A 102 -8.58 4.07 -6.67
C LEU A 102 -8.83 3.74 -5.21
N ARG A 103 -10.02 4.07 -4.72
CA ARG A 103 -10.42 3.81 -3.33
C ARG A 103 -10.48 2.30 -3.04
N ALA A 104 -11.03 1.52 -3.95
CA ALA A 104 -11.09 0.06 -3.81
C ALA A 104 -9.70 -0.56 -3.74
N LYS A 105 -8.77 -0.09 -4.58
CA LYS A 105 -7.39 -0.56 -4.57
C LYS A 105 -6.68 -0.22 -3.26
N ARG A 106 -6.89 0.98 -2.73
CA ARG A 106 -6.32 1.36 -1.43
C ARG A 106 -6.79 0.41 -0.33
N ARG A 107 -8.08 0.12 -0.30
CA ARG A 107 -8.66 -0.83 0.66
C ARG A 107 -8.08 -2.21 0.53
N GLN A 108 -7.97 -2.71 -0.70
CA GLN A 108 -7.38 -4.03 -0.98
C GLN A 108 -5.95 -4.13 -0.44
N LEU A 109 -5.13 -3.11 -0.69
CA LEU A 109 -3.75 -3.08 -0.21
C LEU A 109 -3.68 -3.01 1.31
N ASP A 110 -4.49 -2.19 1.95
CA ASP A 110 -4.50 -2.05 3.41
C ASP A 110 -4.93 -3.35 4.09
N ASP A 111 -5.95 -4.03 3.57
CA ASP A 111 -6.38 -5.33 4.07
C ASP A 111 -5.30 -6.39 3.89
N ALA A 112 -4.64 -6.38 2.74
CA ALA A 112 -3.55 -7.31 2.44
C ALA A 112 -2.35 -7.11 3.39
N ILE A 113 -2.00 -5.87 3.70
CA ILE A 113 -0.93 -5.55 4.66
C ILE A 113 -1.29 -6.09 6.04
N CYS A 114 -2.52 -5.87 6.50
CA CYS A 114 -2.97 -6.37 7.79
C CYS A 114 -2.91 -7.91 7.86
N LEU A 115 -3.38 -8.60 6.83
CA LEU A 115 -3.35 -10.07 6.76
C LEU A 115 -1.92 -10.60 6.70
N TRP A 116 -1.06 -9.98 5.91
CA TRP A 116 0.34 -10.37 5.79
C TRP A 116 1.04 -10.31 7.15
N LEU A 117 0.84 -9.22 7.88
CA LEU A 117 1.42 -9.06 9.22
C LEU A 117 0.75 -9.98 10.25
N ALA A 118 -0.55 -10.27 10.12
CA ALA A 118 -1.23 -11.20 11.01
C ALA A 118 -0.66 -12.62 10.92
N GLU A 119 -0.24 -13.03 9.71
CA GLU A 119 0.31 -14.35 9.45
C GLU A 119 1.84 -14.41 9.59
N MET A 120 2.51 -13.27 9.71
CA MET A 120 3.96 -13.18 9.74
C MET A 120 4.57 -13.94 10.93
N PRO A 121 5.59 -14.80 10.71
CA PRO A 121 6.34 -15.42 11.81
C PRO A 121 7.09 -14.37 12.65
N GLU A 122 7.26 -14.66 13.95
CA GLU A 122 7.98 -13.77 14.86
C GLU A 122 9.41 -13.46 14.41
N SER A 123 10.06 -14.42 13.77
CA SER A 123 11.46 -14.27 13.35
C SER A 123 11.66 -13.38 12.14
N LEU A 124 10.62 -13.20 11.30
CA LEU A 124 10.78 -12.52 10.01
C LEU A 124 11.22 -11.07 10.13
N PRO A 125 10.71 -10.25 11.09
CA PRO A 125 11.15 -8.85 11.20
C PRO A 125 12.63 -8.66 11.51
N GLY A 126 13.30 -9.70 11.99
CA GLY A 126 14.73 -9.64 12.29
C GLY A 126 15.65 -9.92 11.10
N PHE A 127 15.11 -10.32 9.96
CA PHE A 127 15.91 -10.64 8.78
C PHE A 127 16.19 -9.39 7.94
N GLN A 128 17.36 -9.40 7.31
CA GLN A 128 17.79 -8.33 6.43
C GLN A 128 17.17 -8.52 5.03
N MET A 129 16.62 -7.45 4.48
CA MET A 129 16.04 -7.46 3.14
C MET A 129 17.07 -6.99 2.12
N HIS A 130 17.17 -7.74 1.00
CA HIS A 130 17.96 -7.34 -0.16
C HIS A 130 17.02 -6.97 -1.29
N TYR A 131 17.22 -5.81 -1.90
CA TYR A 131 16.38 -5.33 -2.99
C TYR A 131 17.20 -4.49 -3.98
N SER A 132 16.71 -4.43 -5.20
CA SER A 132 17.32 -3.61 -6.28
C SER A 132 16.37 -2.52 -6.73
#